data_e64314a308ea1be1a3e39982edce66c3
#
_entry.id   e64314a308ea1be1a3e39982edce66c3
#
_cell.length_a   1.000
_cell.length_b   1.000
_cell.length_c   1.000
_cell.angle_alpha   90.00
_cell.angle_beta   90.00
_cell.angle_gamma   90.00
#
_symmetry.space_group_name_H-M   'P 1'
#
loop_
_entity.id
_entity.type
_entity.pdbx_description
1 polymer ?
#
loop_
_entity_poly.entity_id
_entity_poly.type
_entity_poly.pdbx_seq_one_letter_code
_entity_poly.pdbx_strand_id
1 'polypeptide(L)'
;YTGEDTLSLHDALPIWDGMTSDRRLRSSTWFEGLDKTGFMHRAVQRQLGLPDHEFHGKPIIGICNSWSDLNPCNASLRELADHVKRGVWEAGGVPLEFPVTSLGETLIQPTAMLLRNLMAMDVEESIRCNPLDGVVLLSGCDKTTPAMLMGAASVDLPAIMLTGGPMLTGRHNGKPLGSATDMWRMSEDVRAGVMTAEEFVATESSMTRSAGHCNPMGTASTMASMAEALGMTLPQSAALPAPDT
;
A
#
# COMPACT_ATOMS: atom_id res chain seq x y z
N TYR A 1 -1.82 -30.11 -14.19
CA TYR A 1 -2.81 -29.03 -14.17
C TYR A 1 -2.46 -28.06 -15.28
N THR A 2 -3.10 -28.24 -16.41
CA THR A 2 -3.11 -27.31 -17.54
C THR A 2 -4.48 -26.65 -17.52
N GLY A 3 -4.58 -25.45 -17.03
CA GLY A 3 -5.78 -24.64 -17.03
C GLY A 3 -5.38 -23.20 -17.22
N GLU A 4 -5.57 -22.69 -18.41
CA GLU A 4 -5.53 -21.27 -18.76
C GLU A 4 -6.74 -20.57 -18.10
N ASP A 5 -6.64 -20.26 -16.83
CA ASP A 5 -7.51 -19.31 -16.16
C ASP A 5 -6.67 -18.15 -15.65
N THR A 6 -6.08 -17.39 -16.58
CA THR A 6 -5.71 -16.01 -16.31
C THR A 6 -7.02 -15.23 -16.18
N LEU A 7 -7.51 -15.09 -14.95
CA LEU A 7 -8.50 -14.08 -14.61
C LEU A 7 -7.96 -12.74 -15.12
N SER A 8 -8.56 -12.24 -16.18
CA SER A 8 -8.25 -10.90 -16.69
C SER A 8 -8.55 -9.90 -15.58
N LEU A 9 -7.73 -8.86 -15.45
CA LEU A 9 -8.02 -7.72 -14.58
C LEU A 9 -9.43 -7.14 -14.82
N HIS A 10 -10.00 -7.32 -16.00
CA HIS A 10 -11.39 -7.01 -16.35
C HIS A 10 -12.41 -7.81 -15.55
N ASP A 11 -12.10 -9.07 -15.21
CA ASP A 11 -13.04 -9.94 -14.48
C ASP A 11 -12.97 -9.68 -12.96
N ALA A 12 -11.89 -9.05 -12.48
CA ALA A 12 -11.67 -8.74 -11.07
C ALA A 12 -12.22 -7.36 -10.64
N LEU A 13 -12.68 -6.53 -11.56
CA LEU A 13 -13.16 -5.17 -11.28
C LEU A 13 -14.65 -5.00 -11.64
N PRO A 14 -15.60 -5.52 -10.84
CA PRO A 14 -17.03 -5.21 -11.03
C PRO A 14 -17.35 -3.72 -10.82
N ILE A 15 -16.35 -2.92 -10.44
CA ILE A 15 -16.47 -1.46 -10.20
C ILE A 15 -16.69 -0.69 -11.52
N TRP A 16 -16.21 -1.20 -12.66
CA TRP A 16 -16.30 -0.51 -13.95
C TRP A 16 -17.59 -0.75 -14.71
N ASP A 17 -18.19 -1.94 -14.59
CA ASP A 17 -19.47 -2.26 -15.25
C ASP A 17 -20.69 -1.52 -14.68
N GLY A 18 -20.54 -0.89 -13.52
CA GLY A 18 -21.56 -0.05 -12.87
C GLY A 18 -21.40 1.46 -13.15
N MET A 19 -20.34 1.89 -13.81
CA MET A 19 -20.18 3.29 -14.23
C MET A 19 -20.89 3.49 -15.57
N THR A 20 -22.22 3.52 -15.54
CA THR A 20 -23.00 4.03 -16.67
C THR A 20 -22.53 5.46 -16.98
N SER A 21 -22.49 5.79 -18.27
CA SER A 21 -21.99 7.03 -18.90
C SER A 21 -22.55 8.36 -18.33
N ASP A 22 -23.34 8.31 -17.28
CA ASP A 22 -24.07 9.43 -16.69
C ASP A 22 -23.50 9.90 -15.32
N ARG A 23 -22.48 9.23 -14.79
CA ARG A 23 -21.87 9.63 -13.51
C ARG A 23 -20.74 10.64 -13.77
N ARG A 24 -21.02 11.91 -13.52
CA ARG A 24 -20.03 12.97 -13.63
C ARG A 24 -18.84 12.66 -12.69
N LEU A 25 -17.62 12.63 -13.24
CA LEU A 25 -16.39 12.45 -12.47
C LEU A 25 -16.23 13.61 -11.47
N ARG A 26 -15.77 13.29 -10.26
CA ARG A 26 -15.49 14.32 -9.25
C ARG A 26 -14.39 15.27 -9.72
N SER A 27 -13.36 14.74 -10.38
CA SER A 27 -12.25 15.49 -10.95
C SER A 27 -12.67 16.53 -12.01
N SER A 28 -13.82 16.33 -12.68
CA SER A 28 -14.33 17.28 -13.68
C SER A 28 -14.54 18.68 -13.12
N THR A 29 -14.84 18.81 -11.82
CA THR A 29 -15.00 20.12 -11.15
C THR A 29 -13.70 20.91 -11.07
N TRP A 30 -12.54 20.25 -11.16
CA TRP A 30 -11.23 20.87 -11.17
C TRP A 30 -10.74 21.18 -12.60
N PHE A 31 -11.02 20.30 -13.57
CA PHE A 31 -10.33 20.35 -14.87
C PHE A 31 -11.20 20.81 -16.04
N GLU A 32 -12.52 20.72 -15.98
CA GLU A 32 -13.39 21.08 -17.10
C GLU A 32 -13.77 22.57 -17.13
N GLY A 33 -13.62 23.31 -16.05
CA GLY A 33 -13.93 24.73 -16.00
C GLY A 33 -13.09 25.56 -16.95
N LEU A 34 -13.72 26.50 -17.70
CA LEU A 34 -13.05 27.47 -18.56
C LEU A 34 -12.74 28.79 -17.85
N ASP A 35 -12.86 28.78 -16.52
CA ASP A 35 -12.55 29.90 -15.65
C ASP A 35 -11.07 29.94 -15.24
N LYS A 36 -10.72 30.92 -14.40
CA LYS A 36 -9.37 31.10 -13.86
C LYS A 36 -8.91 29.87 -13.09
N THR A 37 -9.78 29.22 -12.34
CA THR A 37 -9.47 28.07 -11.49
C THR A 37 -9.16 26.84 -12.33
N GLY A 38 -10.01 26.50 -13.29
CA GLY A 38 -9.77 25.39 -14.22
C GLY A 38 -8.50 25.61 -15.06
N PHE A 39 -8.24 26.85 -15.49
CA PHE A 39 -6.99 27.20 -16.16
C PHE A 39 -5.77 26.87 -15.29
N MET A 40 -5.77 27.32 -14.03
CA MET A 40 -4.66 27.09 -13.11
C MET A 40 -4.43 25.60 -12.85
N HIS A 41 -5.50 24.83 -12.62
CA HIS A 41 -5.40 23.39 -12.37
C HIS A 41 -4.75 22.67 -13.56
N ARG A 42 -5.22 22.89 -14.78
CA ARG A 42 -4.63 22.29 -15.99
C ARG A 42 -3.19 22.74 -16.23
N ALA A 43 -2.91 24.03 -16.04
CA ALA A 43 -1.56 24.57 -16.26
C ALA A 43 -0.53 23.95 -15.30
N VAL A 44 -0.88 23.77 -14.04
CA VAL A 44 0.00 23.15 -13.02
C VAL A 44 0.29 21.71 -13.36
N GLN A 45 -0.70 20.94 -13.81
CA GLN A 45 -0.52 19.51 -14.14
C GLN A 45 0.39 19.30 -15.36
N ARG A 46 0.54 20.29 -16.23
CA ARG A 46 1.52 20.23 -17.35
C ARG A 46 2.96 20.10 -16.88
N GLN A 47 3.29 20.48 -15.64
CA GLN A 47 4.61 20.29 -15.06
C GLN A 47 4.97 18.78 -14.91
N LEU A 48 3.97 17.91 -14.87
CA LEU A 48 4.14 16.46 -14.87
C LEU A 48 4.33 15.87 -16.27
N GLY A 49 4.32 16.72 -17.34
CA GLY A 49 4.39 16.27 -18.72
C GLY A 49 3.06 15.72 -19.26
N LEU A 50 1.97 15.88 -18.53
CA LEU A 50 0.65 15.38 -18.93
C LEU A 50 -0.06 16.41 -19.82
N PRO A 51 -0.49 16.03 -21.04
CA PRO A 51 -1.24 16.93 -21.93
C PRO A 51 -2.68 17.11 -21.47
N ASP A 52 -3.33 18.20 -21.86
CA ASP A 52 -4.67 18.57 -21.41
C ASP A 52 -5.73 17.51 -21.67
N HIS A 53 -5.64 16.79 -22.79
CA HIS A 53 -6.63 15.75 -23.13
C HIS A 53 -6.65 14.57 -22.16
N GLU A 54 -5.60 14.39 -21.37
CA GLU A 54 -5.58 13.33 -20.33
C GLU A 54 -6.52 13.63 -19.17
N PHE A 55 -6.85 14.90 -18.92
CA PHE A 55 -7.73 15.30 -17.83
C PHE A 55 -9.20 15.46 -18.23
N HIS A 56 -9.54 15.22 -19.51
CA HIS A 56 -10.92 15.34 -19.99
C HIS A 56 -11.60 13.97 -20.09
N GLY A 57 -12.62 13.76 -19.26
CA GLY A 57 -13.44 12.55 -19.30
C GLY A 57 -12.75 11.26 -18.85
N LYS A 58 -11.53 11.34 -18.30
CA LYS A 58 -10.81 10.21 -17.72
C LYS A 58 -10.84 10.29 -16.20
N PRO A 59 -11.06 9.18 -15.48
CA PRO A 59 -11.00 9.19 -14.03
C PRO A 59 -9.56 9.40 -13.54
N ILE A 60 -9.42 10.21 -12.53
CA ILE A 60 -8.14 10.45 -11.85
C ILE A 60 -8.06 9.53 -10.64
N ILE A 61 -7.10 8.61 -10.68
CA ILE A 61 -6.87 7.62 -9.64
C ILE A 61 -5.66 8.01 -8.82
N GLY A 62 -5.90 8.31 -7.54
CA GLY A 62 -4.83 8.59 -6.59
C GLY A 62 -4.10 7.31 -6.21
N ILE A 63 -2.77 7.35 -6.19
CA ILE A 63 -1.95 6.27 -5.64
C ILE A 63 -1.38 6.77 -4.32
N CYS A 64 -2.09 6.43 -3.24
CA CYS A 64 -1.73 6.81 -1.88
C CYS A 64 -0.61 5.88 -1.40
N ASN A 65 0.63 6.38 -1.37
CA ASN A 65 1.80 5.56 -1.11
C ASN A 65 2.41 5.84 0.26
N SER A 66 2.47 4.82 1.11
CA SER A 66 3.13 4.87 2.41
C SER A 66 4.58 4.38 2.39
N TRP A 67 5.24 4.40 1.23
CA TRP A 67 6.67 4.09 1.13
C TRP A 67 7.53 5.06 1.95
N SER A 68 8.56 4.51 2.61
CA SER A 68 9.58 5.31 3.30
C SER A 68 10.79 4.44 3.63
N ASP A 69 11.99 5.00 3.52
CA ASP A 69 13.22 4.37 4.02
C ASP A 69 13.20 4.19 5.56
N LEU A 70 12.42 5.01 6.27
CA LEU A 70 12.21 4.89 7.71
C LEU A 70 11.24 3.76 8.09
N ASN A 71 10.63 3.10 7.10
CA ASN A 71 9.74 1.96 7.30
C ASN A 71 10.09 0.85 6.31
N PRO A 72 11.11 0.03 6.60
CA PRO A 72 11.56 -1.04 5.70
C PRO A 72 10.47 -2.07 5.34
N CYS A 73 9.44 -2.21 6.16
CA CYS A 73 8.27 -3.05 5.83
C CYS A 73 7.56 -2.60 4.54
N ASN A 74 7.69 -1.33 4.18
CA ASN A 74 7.07 -0.71 3.02
C ASN A 74 8.08 -0.47 1.86
N ALA A 75 9.27 -1.04 1.93
CA ALA A 75 10.33 -0.78 0.95
C ALA A 75 9.94 -1.12 -0.50
N SER A 76 9.19 -2.21 -0.71
CA SER A 76 8.74 -2.66 -2.05
C SER A 76 7.66 -1.76 -2.65
N LEU A 77 6.98 -0.92 -1.85
CA LEU A 77 5.85 -0.11 -2.34
C LEU A 77 6.27 0.93 -3.38
N ARG A 78 7.55 1.32 -3.42
CA ARG A 78 8.06 2.24 -4.45
C ARG A 78 7.96 1.64 -5.84
N GLU A 79 8.43 0.40 -6.01
CA GLU A 79 8.36 -0.31 -7.28
C GLU A 79 6.92 -0.69 -7.61
N LEU A 80 6.17 -1.14 -6.61
CA LEU A 80 4.77 -1.50 -6.76
C LEU A 80 3.92 -0.34 -7.26
N ALA A 81 4.20 0.90 -6.83
CA ALA A 81 3.50 2.09 -7.33
C ALA A 81 3.65 2.25 -8.85
N ASP A 82 4.80 1.92 -9.44
CA ASP A 82 5.00 2.02 -10.88
C ASP A 82 4.20 0.95 -11.66
N HIS A 83 4.00 -0.22 -11.09
CA HIS A 83 3.11 -1.24 -11.66
C HIS A 83 1.65 -0.80 -11.60
N VAL A 84 1.22 -0.24 -10.47
CA VAL A 84 -0.14 0.30 -10.30
C VAL A 84 -0.40 1.44 -11.29
N LYS A 85 0.54 2.38 -11.46
CA LYS A 85 0.42 3.46 -12.46
C LYS A 85 0.18 2.90 -13.87
N ARG A 86 0.94 1.88 -14.26
CA ARG A 86 0.76 1.22 -15.57
C ARG A 86 -0.64 0.64 -15.70
N GLY A 87 -1.10 -0.12 -14.71
CA GLY A 87 -2.45 -0.68 -14.71
C GLY A 87 -3.55 0.38 -14.80
N VAL A 88 -3.40 1.51 -14.11
CA VAL A 88 -4.35 2.64 -14.21
C VAL A 88 -4.37 3.23 -15.62
N TRP A 89 -3.19 3.42 -16.25
CA TRP A 89 -3.12 3.89 -17.64
C TRP A 89 -3.77 2.90 -18.62
N GLU A 90 -3.50 1.61 -18.47
CA GLU A 90 -4.07 0.55 -19.29
C GLU A 90 -5.60 0.48 -19.17
N ALA A 91 -6.13 0.78 -17.97
CA ALA A 91 -7.57 0.88 -17.73
C ALA A 91 -8.19 2.20 -18.20
N GLY A 92 -7.42 3.12 -18.77
CA GLY A 92 -7.91 4.40 -19.30
C GLY A 92 -8.06 5.50 -18.26
N GLY A 93 -7.53 5.32 -17.05
CA GLY A 93 -7.47 6.36 -16.00
C GLY A 93 -6.15 7.14 -16.02
N VAL A 94 -6.07 8.17 -15.20
CA VAL A 94 -4.86 8.98 -14.98
C VAL A 94 -4.34 8.75 -13.56
N PRO A 95 -3.18 8.12 -13.37
CA PRO A 95 -2.63 7.89 -12.05
C PRO A 95 -1.90 9.12 -11.52
N LEU A 96 -2.22 9.54 -10.30
CA LEU A 96 -1.49 10.57 -9.57
C LEU A 96 -1.02 10.01 -8.22
N GLU A 97 0.29 9.77 -8.11
CA GLU A 97 0.89 9.29 -6.87
C GLU A 97 1.12 10.43 -5.90
N PHE A 98 0.83 10.18 -4.63
CA PHE A 98 1.12 11.09 -3.53
C PHE A 98 1.57 10.32 -2.29
N PRO A 99 2.53 10.88 -1.53
CA PRO A 99 3.00 10.28 -0.28
C PRO A 99 2.05 10.58 0.86
N VAL A 100 2.04 9.69 1.84
CA VAL A 100 1.44 9.91 3.15
C VAL A 100 2.42 9.47 4.24
N THR A 101 2.13 9.81 5.49
CA THR A 101 2.93 9.39 6.65
C THR A 101 3.14 7.88 6.64
N SER A 102 4.37 7.42 6.88
CA SER A 102 4.70 5.99 6.95
C SER A 102 5.06 5.61 8.38
N LEU A 103 4.32 4.67 8.96
CA LEU A 103 4.47 4.26 10.36
C LEU A 103 5.11 2.87 10.46
N GLY A 104 6.42 2.83 10.73
CA GLY A 104 7.18 1.61 10.97
C GLY A 104 7.35 1.33 12.45
N GLU A 105 6.76 0.27 12.98
CA GLU A 105 6.83 -0.07 14.42
C GLU A 105 8.25 -0.33 14.91
N THR A 106 9.14 -0.79 14.03
CA THR A 106 10.51 -1.16 14.42
C THR A 106 11.41 0.02 14.76
N LEU A 107 11.19 1.19 14.16
CA LEU A 107 12.03 2.37 14.35
C LEU A 107 11.36 3.49 15.15
N ILE A 108 10.03 3.52 15.22
CA ILE A 108 9.30 4.56 15.94
C ILE A 108 9.27 4.24 17.44
N GLN A 109 9.61 5.23 18.26
CA GLN A 109 9.59 5.15 19.71
C GLN A 109 8.54 6.09 20.30
N PRO A 110 7.78 5.69 21.34
CA PRO A 110 7.77 4.36 21.97
C PRO A 110 6.99 3.31 21.16
N THR A 111 6.08 3.71 20.28
CA THR A 111 5.28 2.85 19.41
C THR A 111 4.59 3.67 18.32
N ALA A 112 4.46 3.09 17.12
CA ALA A 112 3.73 3.69 16.02
C ALA A 112 2.21 3.79 16.27
N MET A 113 1.67 3.06 17.25
CA MET A 113 0.24 3.06 17.58
C MET A 113 -0.30 4.46 17.91
N LEU A 114 0.49 5.29 18.57
CA LEU A 114 0.10 6.66 18.95
C LEU A 114 -0.13 7.57 17.73
N LEU A 115 0.50 7.25 16.60
CA LEU A 115 0.45 8.06 15.37
C LEU A 115 -0.56 7.54 14.35
N ARG A 116 -1.19 6.37 14.59
CA ARG A 116 -2.11 5.75 13.63
C ARG A 116 -3.26 6.67 13.22
N ASN A 117 -3.87 7.36 14.19
CA ASN A 117 -4.98 8.26 13.89
C ASN A 117 -4.51 9.52 13.13
N LEU A 118 -3.32 10.02 13.42
CA LEU A 118 -2.72 11.13 12.67
C LEU A 118 -2.53 10.75 11.20
N MET A 119 -2.00 9.55 10.93
CA MET A 119 -1.88 9.04 9.56
C MET A 119 -3.24 8.86 8.88
N ALA A 120 -4.27 8.39 9.60
CA ALA A 120 -5.61 8.28 9.04
C ALA A 120 -6.17 9.64 8.62
N MET A 121 -5.95 10.69 9.40
CA MET A 121 -6.32 12.06 9.06
C MET A 121 -5.52 12.60 7.86
N ASP A 122 -4.22 12.30 7.78
CA ASP A 122 -3.36 12.66 6.65
C ASP A 122 -3.89 12.03 5.34
N VAL A 123 -4.20 10.74 5.36
CA VAL A 123 -4.81 10.02 4.22
C VAL A 123 -6.18 10.61 3.85
N GLU A 124 -7.06 10.84 4.83
CA GLU A 124 -8.39 11.41 4.63
C GLU A 124 -8.29 12.77 3.92
N GLU A 125 -7.51 13.70 4.47
CA GLU A 125 -7.39 15.04 3.94
C GLU A 125 -6.67 15.06 2.57
N SER A 126 -5.65 14.23 2.39
CA SER A 126 -4.97 14.10 1.10
C SER A 126 -5.93 13.64 -0.01
N ILE A 127 -6.83 12.71 0.27
CA ILE A 127 -7.85 12.26 -0.69
C ILE A 127 -8.95 13.32 -0.86
N ARG A 128 -9.43 13.89 0.23
CA ARG A 128 -10.55 14.84 0.26
C ARG A 128 -10.25 16.12 -0.51
N CYS A 129 -9.05 16.68 -0.33
CA CYS A 129 -8.66 17.97 -0.88
C CYS A 129 -8.22 17.91 -2.35
N ASN A 130 -7.97 16.73 -2.90
CA ASN A 130 -7.44 16.56 -4.25
C ASN A 130 -8.50 16.04 -5.25
N PRO A 131 -8.31 16.26 -6.55
CA PRO A 131 -9.29 15.95 -7.60
C PRO A 131 -9.29 14.46 -7.97
N LEU A 132 -9.51 13.58 -7.00
CA LEU A 132 -9.47 12.13 -7.20
C LEU A 132 -10.88 11.56 -7.38
N ASP A 133 -11.03 10.61 -8.31
CA ASP A 133 -12.26 9.86 -8.55
C ASP A 133 -12.24 8.50 -7.86
N GLY A 134 -11.06 8.00 -7.53
CA GLY A 134 -10.82 6.79 -6.78
C GLY A 134 -9.39 6.74 -6.26
N VAL A 135 -9.07 5.77 -5.40
CA VAL A 135 -7.75 5.68 -4.79
C VAL A 135 -7.27 4.23 -4.66
N VAL A 136 -6.00 4.02 -4.97
CA VAL A 136 -5.27 2.79 -4.64
C VAL A 136 -4.39 3.09 -3.43
N LEU A 137 -4.55 2.30 -2.36
CA LEU A 137 -3.83 2.45 -1.10
C LEU A 137 -2.67 1.44 -1.06
N LEU A 138 -1.44 1.92 -1.04
CA LEU A 138 -0.24 1.08 -0.94
C LEU A 138 0.27 1.04 0.50
N SER A 139 0.19 -0.14 1.11
CA SER A 139 0.54 -0.35 2.52
C SER A 139 1.19 -1.72 2.75
N GLY A 140 1.94 -1.87 3.83
CA GLY A 140 2.55 -3.15 4.19
C GLY A 140 2.73 -3.35 5.70
N CYS A 141 2.82 -2.28 6.48
CA CYS A 141 3.07 -2.37 7.91
C CYS A 141 1.78 -2.41 8.75
N ASP A 142 1.90 -2.89 9.97
CA ASP A 142 0.81 -3.18 10.88
C ASP A 142 -0.07 -1.97 11.29
N LYS A 143 0.50 -0.76 11.33
CA LYS A 143 -0.24 0.48 11.63
C LYS A 143 -0.65 1.24 10.36
N THR A 144 0.13 1.12 9.28
CA THR A 144 -0.18 1.81 8.02
C THR A 144 -1.44 1.25 7.36
N THR A 145 -1.60 -0.07 7.32
CA THR A 145 -2.77 -0.71 6.70
C THR A 145 -4.10 -0.24 7.31
N PRO A 146 -4.34 -0.34 8.63
CA PRO A 146 -5.59 0.14 9.19
C PRO A 146 -5.75 1.66 9.11
N ALA A 147 -4.66 2.44 9.23
CA ALA A 147 -4.74 3.90 9.12
C ALA A 147 -5.22 4.33 7.73
N MET A 148 -4.69 3.72 6.67
CA MET A 148 -5.09 4.04 5.30
C MET A 148 -6.53 3.63 5.01
N LEU A 149 -6.97 2.47 5.50
CA LEU A 149 -8.37 2.04 5.38
C LEU A 149 -9.32 3.00 6.10
N MET A 150 -8.96 3.43 7.32
CA MET A 150 -9.74 4.41 8.08
C MET A 150 -9.87 5.73 7.33
N GLY A 151 -8.76 6.28 6.83
CA GLY A 151 -8.74 7.55 6.10
C GLY A 151 -9.54 7.47 4.79
N ALA A 152 -9.37 6.42 4.00
CA ALA A 152 -10.11 6.24 2.76
C ALA A 152 -11.61 6.05 2.99
N ALA A 153 -12.00 5.26 4.00
CA ALA A 153 -13.41 5.05 4.34
C ALA A 153 -14.12 6.34 4.77
N SER A 154 -13.40 7.30 5.36
CA SER A 154 -13.96 8.60 5.77
C SER A 154 -14.31 9.50 4.58
N VAL A 155 -13.75 9.26 3.39
CA VAL A 155 -13.97 10.11 2.21
C VAL A 155 -15.09 9.58 1.30
N ASP A 156 -15.42 8.30 1.41
CA ASP A 156 -16.46 7.63 0.61
C ASP A 156 -16.20 7.71 -0.92
N LEU A 157 -14.94 7.56 -1.32
CA LEU A 157 -14.54 7.36 -2.71
C LEU A 157 -14.24 5.87 -2.97
N PRO A 158 -14.38 5.39 -4.23
CA PRO A 158 -13.91 4.07 -4.60
C PRO A 158 -12.45 3.88 -4.18
N ALA A 159 -12.20 2.86 -3.38
CA ALA A 159 -10.88 2.58 -2.84
C ALA A 159 -10.56 1.10 -2.93
N ILE A 160 -9.33 0.79 -3.30
CA ILE A 160 -8.76 -0.56 -3.23
C ILE A 160 -7.41 -0.51 -2.55
N MET A 161 -7.12 -1.49 -1.70
CA MET A 161 -5.82 -1.61 -1.06
C MET A 161 -4.96 -2.63 -1.79
N LEU A 162 -3.68 -2.35 -1.87
CA LEU A 162 -2.66 -3.30 -2.29
C LEU A 162 -1.61 -3.39 -1.19
N THR A 163 -1.50 -4.56 -0.58
CA THR A 163 -0.53 -4.83 0.48
C THR A 163 0.79 -5.30 -0.11
N GLY A 164 1.91 -4.80 0.42
CA GLY A 164 3.24 -5.14 -0.09
C GLY A 164 3.70 -6.57 0.21
N GLY A 165 2.87 -7.38 0.85
CA GLY A 165 3.17 -8.77 1.17
C GLY A 165 4.19 -9.00 2.29
N PRO A 166 4.26 -10.22 2.86
CA PRO A 166 5.23 -10.60 3.87
C PRO A 166 6.62 -10.78 3.27
N MET A 167 7.67 -10.60 4.10
CA MET A 167 9.01 -11.00 3.73
C MET A 167 9.14 -12.53 3.66
N LEU A 168 10.13 -13.00 2.90
CA LEU A 168 10.47 -14.43 2.85
C LEU A 168 10.87 -14.95 4.22
N THR A 169 10.42 -16.15 4.56
CA THR A 169 10.75 -16.80 5.84
C THR A 169 12.24 -17.10 5.94
N GLY A 170 12.88 -16.56 6.98
CA GLY A 170 14.25 -16.85 7.33
C GLY A 170 14.42 -18.26 7.90
N ARG A 171 15.67 -18.74 8.00
CA ARG A 171 15.99 -20.00 8.63
C ARG A 171 17.32 -19.91 9.39
N HIS A 172 17.34 -20.49 10.58
CA HIS A 172 18.56 -20.68 11.37
C HIS A 172 18.60 -22.12 11.89
N ASN A 173 19.73 -22.80 11.71
CA ASN A 173 19.92 -24.20 12.06
C ASN A 173 18.78 -25.11 11.56
N GLY A 174 18.32 -24.89 10.31
CA GLY A 174 17.25 -25.66 9.68
C GLY A 174 15.83 -25.31 10.14
N LYS A 175 15.67 -24.51 11.19
CA LYS A 175 14.35 -24.07 11.71
C LYS A 175 13.92 -22.75 11.07
N PRO A 176 12.62 -22.57 10.75
CA PRO A 176 12.12 -21.28 10.29
C PRO A 176 12.23 -20.23 11.40
N LEU A 177 12.50 -18.97 10.97
CA LEU A 177 12.56 -17.81 11.86
C LEU A 177 11.36 -16.90 11.61
N GLY A 178 10.64 -16.57 12.67
CA GLY A 178 9.63 -15.53 12.69
C GLY A 178 10.24 -14.18 13.05
N SER A 179 10.17 -13.24 12.13
CA SER A 179 10.64 -11.87 12.37
C SER A 179 9.95 -11.27 13.58
N ALA A 180 10.43 -10.76 14.55
CA ALA A 180 9.90 -10.31 15.83
C ALA A 180 9.76 -11.42 16.90
N THR A 181 9.01 -12.48 16.66
CA THR A 181 8.76 -13.51 17.68
C THR A 181 10.03 -14.24 18.11
N ASP A 182 10.84 -14.69 17.15
CA ASP A 182 12.10 -15.36 17.47
C ASP A 182 13.19 -14.40 17.97
N MET A 183 13.16 -13.14 17.55
CA MET A 183 14.06 -12.11 18.07
C MET A 183 13.92 -11.96 19.60
N TRP A 184 12.69 -11.90 20.10
CA TRP A 184 12.46 -11.80 21.53
C TRP A 184 13.00 -13.04 22.28
N ARG A 185 12.69 -14.24 21.80
CA ARG A 185 13.17 -15.48 22.38
C ARG A 185 14.70 -15.54 22.37
N MET A 186 15.34 -15.25 21.26
CA MET A 186 16.81 -15.26 21.14
C MET A 186 17.47 -14.22 22.05
N SER A 187 16.87 -13.06 22.21
CA SER A 187 17.34 -12.05 23.16
C SER A 187 17.34 -12.56 24.61
N GLU A 188 16.33 -13.32 25.00
CA GLU A 188 16.29 -13.96 26.32
C GLU A 188 17.33 -15.10 26.42
N ASP A 189 17.53 -15.88 25.35
CA ASP A 189 18.54 -16.93 25.28
C ASP A 189 19.96 -16.36 25.47
N VAL A 190 20.26 -15.19 24.91
CA VAL A 190 21.52 -14.47 25.13
C VAL A 190 21.66 -14.04 26.60
N ARG A 191 20.61 -13.47 27.19
CA ARG A 191 20.63 -13.05 28.61
C ARG A 191 20.81 -14.24 29.56
N ALA A 192 20.25 -15.38 29.18
CA ALA A 192 20.39 -16.63 29.96
C ALA A 192 21.72 -17.34 29.72
N GLY A 193 22.58 -16.89 28.83
CA GLY A 193 23.82 -17.55 28.46
C GLY A 193 23.64 -18.82 27.64
N VAL A 194 22.49 -19.06 27.09
CA VAL A 194 22.16 -20.22 26.24
C VAL A 194 22.62 -20.02 24.81
N MET A 195 22.65 -18.75 24.35
CA MET A 195 23.08 -18.32 23.04
C MET A 195 24.22 -17.30 23.17
N THR A 196 25.24 -17.38 22.31
CA THR A 196 26.31 -16.39 22.29
C THR A 196 25.88 -15.10 21.56
N ALA A 197 26.56 -13.99 21.84
CA ALA A 197 26.31 -12.73 21.14
C ALA A 197 26.62 -12.87 19.63
N GLU A 198 27.66 -13.60 19.28
CA GLU A 198 28.07 -13.85 17.89
C GLU A 198 27.00 -14.63 17.13
N GLU A 199 26.43 -15.67 17.76
CA GLU A 199 25.32 -16.45 17.18
C GLU A 199 24.08 -15.56 16.99
N PHE A 200 23.77 -14.72 17.99
CA PHE A 200 22.64 -13.79 17.90
C PHE A 200 22.78 -12.85 16.71
N VAL A 201 23.91 -12.18 16.57
CA VAL A 201 24.18 -11.28 15.43
C VAL A 201 24.14 -12.03 14.09
N ALA A 202 24.68 -13.27 14.03
CA ALA A 202 24.63 -14.07 12.81
C ALA A 202 23.19 -14.44 12.38
N THR A 203 22.23 -14.46 13.30
CA THR A 203 20.81 -14.74 12.97
C THR A 203 20.11 -13.55 12.34
N GLU A 204 20.57 -12.32 12.51
CA GLU A 204 19.94 -11.11 11.96
C GLU A 204 19.82 -11.18 10.44
N SER A 205 20.92 -11.50 9.73
CA SER A 205 20.92 -11.65 8.28
C SER A 205 20.05 -12.81 7.78
N SER A 206 19.92 -13.85 8.63
CA SER A 206 19.10 -15.02 8.30
C SER A 206 17.61 -14.78 8.53
N MET A 207 17.26 -13.82 9.38
CA MET A 207 15.86 -13.47 9.70
C MET A 207 15.25 -12.57 8.64
N THR A 208 15.95 -11.54 8.19
CA THR A 208 15.46 -10.54 7.21
C THR A 208 16.00 -10.86 5.82
N ARG A 209 15.27 -11.67 5.05
CA ARG A 209 15.73 -12.20 3.77
C ARG A 209 15.27 -11.42 2.54
N SER A 210 14.27 -10.58 2.68
CA SER A 210 13.71 -9.79 1.58
C SER A 210 13.01 -8.55 2.10
N ALA A 211 12.63 -7.66 1.19
CA ALA A 211 11.61 -6.65 1.46
C ALA A 211 10.29 -7.31 1.89
N GLY A 212 9.40 -6.55 2.49
CA GLY A 212 8.08 -6.99 2.95
C GLY A 212 7.86 -6.78 4.44
N HIS A 213 6.61 -6.91 4.87
CA HIS A 213 6.27 -6.81 6.29
C HIS A 213 6.66 -8.10 7.06
N CYS A 214 6.48 -8.10 8.37
CA CYS A 214 6.79 -9.27 9.20
C CYS A 214 6.11 -10.53 8.68
N ASN A 215 6.88 -11.64 8.60
CA ASN A 215 6.42 -12.94 8.10
C ASN A 215 5.55 -13.77 9.06
N PRO A 216 5.61 -13.62 10.42
CA PRO A 216 4.65 -14.29 11.28
C PRO A 216 3.24 -13.73 11.06
N MET A 217 2.23 -14.54 11.40
CA MET A 217 0.83 -14.10 11.45
C MET A 217 0.61 -13.16 12.65
N GLY A 218 1.34 -12.04 12.64
CA GLY A 218 1.18 -10.90 13.54
C GLY A 218 0.22 -9.86 12.98
N THR A 219 0.30 -8.63 13.48
CA THR A 219 -0.66 -7.58 13.11
C THR A 219 -0.60 -7.21 11.62
N ALA A 220 0.57 -7.17 10.99
CA ALA A 220 0.70 -6.81 9.57
C ALA A 220 -0.03 -7.83 8.68
N SER A 221 0.26 -9.12 8.80
CA SER A 221 -0.42 -10.18 8.04
C SER A 221 -1.91 -10.27 8.39
N THR A 222 -2.28 -10.08 9.65
CA THR A 222 -3.69 -10.05 10.07
C THR A 222 -4.43 -8.89 9.40
N MET A 223 -3.86 -7.70 9.35
CA MET A 223 -4.49 -6.55 8.70
C MET A 223 -4.61 -6.74 7.19
N ALA A 224 -3.61 -7.33 6.54
CA ALA A 224 -3.70 -7.69 5.12
C ALA A 224 -4.84 -8.70 4.86
N SER A 225 -4.91 -9.75 5.67
CA SER A 225 -5.99 -10.76 5.58
C SER A 225 -7.37 -10.18 5.88
N MET A 226 -7.47 -9.24 6.82
CA MET A 226 -8.73 -8.53 7.09
C MET A 226 -9.15 -7.64 5.93
N ALA A 227 -8.21 -6.92 5.30
CA ALA A 227 -8.50 -6.13 4.11
C ALA A 227 -9.04 -7.02 2.97
N GLU A 228 -8.47 -8.22 2.80
CA GLU A 228 -8.96 -9.20 1.84
C GLU A 228 -10.35 -9.74 2.20
N ALA A 229 -10.57 -10.11 3.46
CA ALA A 229 -11.87 -10.59 3.93
C ALA A 229 -12.98 -9.54 3.82
N LEU A 230 -12.64 -8.25 3.91
CA LEU A 230 -13.56 -7.12 3.71
C LEU A 230 -13.80 -6.81 2.23
N GLY A 231 -13.13 -7.48 1.30
CA GLY A 231 -13.21 -7.17 -0.12
C GLY A 231 -12.51 -5.87 -0.53
N MET A 232 -11.60 -5.36 0.32
CA MET A 232 -10.86 -4.12 0.08
C MET A 232 -9.54 -4.34 -0.67
N THR A 233 -9.19 -5.58 -0.98
CA THR A 233 -8.02 -5.94 -1.78
C THR A 233 -8.33 -7.13 -2.70
N LEU A 234 -7.43 -7.42 -3.64
CA LEU A 234 -7.59 -8.55 -4.56
C LEU A 234 -7.48 -9.88 -3.80
N PRO A 235 -8.25 -10.91 -4.19
CA PRO A 235 -8.15 -12.24 -3.61
C PRO A 235 -6.71 -12.78 -3.66
N GLN A 236 -6.27 -13.41 -2.57
CA GLN A 236 -4.95 -14.02 -2.38
C GLN A 236 -3.78 -13.02 -2.22
N SER A 237 -4.01 -11.72 -2.33
CA SER A 237 -2.93 -10.72 -2.22
C SER A 237 -2.30 -10.66 -0.82
N ALA A 238 -3.06 -10.99 0.22
CA ALA A 238 -2.58 -10.90 1.60
C ALA A 238 -1.45 -11.89 1.94
N ALA A 239 -1.34 -12.99 1.20
CA ALA A 239 -0.37 -14.07 1.46
C ALA A 239 0.78 -14.13 0.45
N LEU A 240 0.75 -13.33 -0.63
CA LEU A 240 1.84 -13.26 -1.59
C LEU A 240 3.07 -12.62 -0.95
N PRO A 241 4.25 -13.27 -0.97
CA PRO A 241 5.48 -12.65 -0.49
C PRO A 241 5.84 -11.42 -1.30
N ALA A 242 6.39 -10.38 -0.66
CA ALA A 242 6.77 -9.14 -1.31
C ALA A 242 7.69 -9.28 -2.54
N PRO A 243 8.62 -10.25 -2.60
CA PRO A 243 9.40 -10.48 -3.83
C PRO A 243 8.64 -11.13 -4.98
N ASP A 244 7.44 -11.65 -4.74
CA ASP A 244 6.62 -12.38 -5.73
C ASP A 244 5.40 -11.54 -6.18
N THR A 245 5.29 -10.31 -5.66
CA THR A 245 4.22 -9.35 -6.00
C THR A 245 4.49 -8.54 -7.26
#